data_664182e1ebd88b09dfe90f5d602d5e21
#
_entry.id   664182e1ebd88b09dfe90f5d602d5e21
#
_cell.length_a   1.000
_cell.length_b   1.000
_cell.length_c   1.000
_cell.angle_alpha   90.00
_cell.angle_beta   90.00
_cell.angle_gamma   90.00
#
_symmetry.space_group_name_H-M   'P 1'
#
loop_
_entity.id
_entity.type
_entity.pdbx_description
1 polymer ?
#
loop_
_entity_poly.entity_id
_entity_poly.type
_entity_poly.pdbx_seq_one_letter_code
_entity_poly.pdbx_strand_id
1 'polypeptide(L)'
;MAQFNNIPSNVLFALDELEKAGYEAYLVGGCVRDMAADKTPHDYDIATSAKPEEVMEVFSTYTVVPTGIKHGTVTVILEDDAIEVTTYRIDGEYSDGRHPTEVQFVTSLEEDLSRRDFTINAIAYQPRHGKIVDPFGGLSDLAQRRIKAVGDPNKRFQEDALRIMRMFRFYLMQGSKASIDAYTMQAACDCMDGLTKVSPERIHDELNKIVLLLNRSNYLMPEVIMPFQRMLKTVIPEITDCIGFAQNNPYHDLSVFSHSIKALAMIDKEARQALPLKLALLLHDIAKPRTATMEKTGMMHFYHHASKGAEMAKEIMQRLRYDNYMINKVVELIQYHDCEIPTSRASVNRLANKLHYNDFVTLMQMRWCDIMAQNALHPTWAARLETADQAAELYEKMQKEGEVFSLKNLAIDGNDVLSLGVLQGAEVGMYLNVVLNQVVSGCLANERDILLKHLKILVEESENETFFC
;
A
#
# COMPACT_ATOMS: atom_id res chain seq x y z
N MET A 1 -4.54 -22.45 25.85
CA MET A 1 -3.36 -23.08 25.21
C MET A 1 -3.51 -22.79 23.75
N ALA A 2 -2.45 -22.29 23.09
CA ALA A 2 -2.47 -22.07 21.64
C ALA A 2 -2.79 -23.40 20.94
N GLN A 3 -3.77 -23.37 20.03
CA GLN A 3 -4.14 -24.56 19.27
C GLN A 3 -3.39 -24.52 17.93
N PHE A 4 -2.29 -25.26 17.81
CA PHE A 4 -1.55 -25.42 16.56
C PHE A 4 -2.26 -26.45 15.67
N ASN A 5 -3.51 -26.16 15.30
CA ASN A 5 -4.37 -27.05 14.51
C ASN A 5 -4.43 -26.60 13.04
N ASN A 6 -4.83 -27.51 12.15
CA ASN A 6 -5.05 -27.24 10.72
C ASN A 6 -3.80 -26.89 9.90
N ILE A 7 -2.67 -27.58 10.17
CA ILE A 7 -1.50 -27.51 9.29
C ILE A 7 -1.78 -28.32 8.02
N PRO A 8 -1.55 -27.76 6.82
CA PRO A 8 -1.76 -28.49 5.56
C PRO A 8 -0.96 -29.78 5.48
N SER A 9 -1.53 -30.79 4.81
CA SER A 9 -0.92 -32.13 4.70
C SER A 9 0.43 -32.14 3.98
N ASN A 10 0.60 -31.27 2.97
CA ASN A 10 1.84 -31.08 2.24
C ASN A 10 2.95 -30.46 3.11
N VAL A 11 2.61 -29.55 4.03
CA VAL A 11 3.55 -28.99 5.02
C VAL A 11 3.99 -30.07 6.02
N LEU A 12 3.04 -30.87 6.54
CA LEU A 12 3.35 -31.99 7.40
C LEU A 12 4.22 -33.06 6.69
N PHE A 13 3.92 -33.33 5.43
CA PHE A 13 4.72 -34.18 4.57
C PHE A 13 6.14 -33.71 4.44
N ALA A 14 6.34 -32.39 4.15
CA ALA A 14 7.68 -31.82 4.02
C ALA A 14 8.51 -31.95 5.30
N LEU A 15 7.91 -31.69 6.46
CA LEU A 15 8.56 -31.90 7.76
C LEU A 15 8.93 -33.37 7.98
N ASP A 16 8.02 -34.30 7.68
CA ASP A 16 8.23 -35.74 7.86
C ASP A 16 9.35 -36.29 6.96
N GLU A 17 9.45 -35.83 5.71
CA GLU A 17 10.52 -36.30 4.79
C GLU A 17 11.91 -35.81 5.26
N LEU A 18 12.02 -34.58 5.74
CA LEU A 18 13.27 -34.09 6.34
C LEU A 18 13.67 -34.87 7.59
N GLU A 19 12.72 -35.17 8.49
CA GLU A 19 12.98 -35.98 9.69
C GLU A 19 13.35 -37.44 9.37
N LYS A 20 12.68 -38.07 8.39
CA LYS A 20 13.02 -39.44 7.93
C LYS A 20 14.45 -39.48 7.35
N ALA A 21 14.90 -38.42 6.72
CA ALA A 21 16.27 -38.26 6.23
C ALA A 21 17.30 -37.98 7.33
N GLY A 22 16.85 -37.81 8.59
CA GLY A 22 17.70 -37.60 9.76
C GLY A 22 17.98 -36.14 10.10
N TYR A 23 17.27 -35.20 9.51
CA TYR A 23 17.44 -33.74 9.76
C TYR A 23 16.37 -33.26 10.74
N GLU A 24 16.72 -32.27 11.55
CA GLU A 24 15.73 -31.51 12.31
C GLU A 24 14.93 -30.60 11.37
N ALA A 25 13.61 -30.50 11.59
CA ALA A 25 12.74 -29.62 10.84
C ALA A 25 11.64 -29.03 11.74
N TYR A 26 11.44 -27.72 11.67
CA TYR A 26 10.46 -26.98 12.46
C TYR A 26 9.74 -25.96 11.60
N LEU A 27 8.45 -25.75 11.86
CA LEU A 27 7.75 -24.54 11.44
C LEU A 27 8.29 -23.36 12.21
N VAL A 28 8.45 -22.20 11.54
CA VAL A 28 9.08 -21.01 12.15
C VAL A 28 8.44 -19.70 11.67
N GLY A 29 8.65 -18.64 12.41
CA GLY A 29 8.34 -17.30 11.96
C GLY A 29 6.85 -16.95 11.95
N GLY A 30 6.39 -16.44 10.80
CA GLY A 30 5.02 -15.91 10.64
C GLY A 30 3.93 -16.93 10.91
N CYS A 31 4.07 -18.14 10.39
CA CYS A 31 3.06 -19.19 10.56
C CYS A 31 2.90 -19.61 12.03
N VAL A 32 4.00 -19.75 12.77
CA VAL A 32 3.95 -20.13 14.20
C VAL A 32 3.32 -19.01 15.04
N ARG A 33 3.69 -17.76 14.79
CA ARG A 33 3.06 -16.58 15.41
C ARG A 33 1.56 -16.56 15.17
N ASP A 34 1.13 -16.75 13.92
CA ASP A 34 -0.27 -16.63 13.52
C ASP A 34 -1.10 -17.80 14.11
N MET A 35 -0.59 -19.03 14.08
CA MET A 35 -1.21 -20.17 14.77
C MET A 35 -1.30 -19.95 16.29
N ALA A 36 -0.24 -19.42 16.91
CA ALA A 36 -0.25 -19.10 18.35
C ALA A 36 -1.25 -17.98 18.72
N ALA A 37 -1.65 -17.16 17.74
CA ALA A 37 -2.69 -16.13 17.87
C ALA A 37 -4.08 -16.60 17.39
N ASP A 38 -4.31 -17.90 17.20
CA ASP A 38 -5.53 -18.51 16.66
C ASP A 38 -5.95 -17.94 15.28
N LYS A 39 -4.95 -17.61 14.43
CA LYS A 39 -5.13 -17.17 13.04
C LYS A 39 -4.66 -18.24 12.08
N THR A 40 -5.29 -18.33 10.92
CA THR A 40 -4.82 -19.18 9.82
C THR A 40 -3.63 -18.52 9.12
N PRO A 41 -2.44 -19.16 9.08
CA PRO A 41 -1.31 -18.66 8.30
C PRO A 41 -1.62 -18.65 6.80
N HIS A 42 -1.02 -17.70 6.09
CA HIS A 42 -1.06 -17.64 4.62
C HIS A 42 0.06 -18.51 4.02
N ASP A 43 1.26 -18.44 4.62
CA ASP A 43 2.47 -19.13 4.16
C ASP A 43 3.06 -19.93 5.31
N TYR A 44 3.76 -21.02 4.99
CA TYR A 44 4.42 -21.88 5.96
C TYR A 44 5.92 -21.97 5.66
N ASP A 45 6.73 -21.47 6.59
CA ASP A 45 8.19 -21.51 6.51
C ASP A 45 8.72 -22.67 7.36
N ILE A 46 9.61 -23.47 6.79
CA ILE A 46 10.33 -24.53 7.48
C ILE A 46 11.78 -24.11 7.70
N ALA A 47 12.28 -24.26 8.93
CA ALA A 47 13.69 -24.18 9.23
C ALA A 47 14.21 -25.60 9.52
N THR A 48 15.39 -25.94 8.97
CA THR A 48 15.98 -27.28 9.06
C THR A 48 17.48 -27.25 9.31
N SER A 49 18.02 -28.33 9.88
CA SER A 49 19.46 -28.58 9.97
C SER A 49 20.09 -29.04 8.65
N ALA A 50 19.27 -29.47 7.67
CA ALA A 50 19.73 -29.85 6.34
C ALA A 50 20.26 -28.64 5.55
N LYS A 51 21.38 -28.81 4.85
CA LYS A 51 21.91 -27.80 3.92
C LYS A 51 21.04 -27.75 2.66
N PRO A 52 21.11 -26.67 1.85
CA PRO A 52 20.30 -26.54 0.64
C PRO A 52 20.43 -27.74 -0.31
N GLU A 53 21.64 -28.26 -0.49
CA GLU A 53 21.92 -29.40 -1.36
C GLU A 53 21.25 -30.69 -0.81
N GLU A 54 21.27 -30.87 0.51
CA GLU A 54 20.66 -32.01 1.19
C GLU A 54 19.13 -31.93 1.13
N VAL A 55 18.55 -30.72 1.24
CA VAL A 55 17.11 -30.50 1.01
C VAL A 55 16.73 -30.85 -0.43
N MET A 56 17.54 -30.44 -1.41
CA MET A 56 17.30 -30.77 -2.82
C MET A 56 17.41 -32.29 -3.07
N GLU A 57 18.26 -33.01 -2.37
CA GLU A 57 18.37 -34.48 -2.44
C GLU A 57 17.14 -35.16 -1.84
N VAL A 58 16.70 -34.75 -0.65
CA VAL A 58 15.47 -35.28 0.01
C VAL A 58 14.25 -35.12 -0.89
N PHE A 59 14.12 -33.99 -1.56
CA PHE A 59 12.98 -33.70 -2.45
C PHE A 59 13.30 -33.89 -3.94
N SER A 60 14.27 -34.74 -4.28
CA SER A 60 14.71 -34.96 -5.68
C SER A 60 13.61 -35.46 -6.63
N THR A 61 12.54 -36.05 -6.11
CA THR A 61 11.37 -36.49 -6.89
C THR A 61 10.31 -35.42 -7.09
N TYR A 62 10.51 -34.24 -6.48
CA TYR A 62 9.60 -33.09 -6.54
C TYR A 62 10.28 -31.90 -7.24
N THR A 63 9.51 -30.89 -7.60
CA THR A 63 10.08 -29.65 -8.13
C THR A 63 10.69 -28.83 -6.99
N VAL A 64 11.99 -28.60 -7.05
CA VAL A 64 12.70 -27.75 -6.09
C VAL A 64 13.31 -26.55 -6.83
N VAL A 65 12.99 -25.33 -6.37
CA VAL A 65 13.46 -24.07 -6.98
C VAL A 65 14.54 -23.46 -6.07
N PRO A 66 15.81 -23.36 -6.53
CA PRO A 66 16.92 -22.90 -5.70
C PRO A 66 17.05 -21.36 -5.65
N THR A 67 15.94 -20.64 -5.55
CA THR A 67 15.90 -19.17 -5.65
C THR A 67 16.70 -18.45 -4.60
N GLY A 68 16.88 -19.04 -3.41
CA GLY A 68 17.56 -18.45 -2.27
C GLY A 68 18.79 -19.22 -1.79
N ILE A 69 19.38 -20.09 -2.61
CA ILE A 69 20.45 -21.03 -2.18
C ILE A 69 21.64 -20.35 -1.51
N LYS A 70 22.03 -19.17 -1.99
CA LYS A 70 23.12 -18.37 -1.38
C LYS A 70 22.80 -17.91 0.06
N HIS A 71 21.52 -17.88 0.41
CA HIS A 71 21.02 -17.50 1.73
C HIS A 71 20.47 -18.71 2.50
N GLY A 72 20.69 -19.91 2.00
CA GLY A 72 20.28 -21.16 2.65
C GLY A 72 18.79 -21.51 2.47
N THR A 73 18.07 -20.86 1.54
CA THR A 73 16.65 -21.14 1.31
C THR A 73 16.46 -21.80 -0.06
N VAL A 74 15.62 -22.83 -0.07
CA VAL A 74 15.09 -23.46 -1.29
C VAL A 74 13.57 -23.52 -1.20
N THR A 75 12.89 -23.45 -2.34
CA THR A 75 11.43 -23.57 -2.39
C THR A 75 11.07 -24.95 -2.93
N VAL A 76 10.36 -25.73 -2.14
CA VAL A 76 9.84 -27.06 -2.52
C VAL A 76 8.40 -26.88 -2.98
N ILE A 77 8.09 -27.32 -4.20
CA ILE A 77 6.73 -27.29 -4.75
C ILE A 77 6.10 -28.66 -4.50
N LEU A 78 5.08 -28.69 -3.66
CA LEU A 78 4.29 -29.87 -3.34
C LEU A 78 2.84 -29.64 -3.75
N GLU A 79 2.35 -30.41 -4.71
CA GLU A 79 1.08 -30.17 -5.38
C GLU A 79 1.07 -28.75 -5.98
N ASP A 80 0.23 -27.85 -5.52
CA ASP A 80 0.15 -26.45 -5.97
C ASP A 80 0.75 -25.45 -4.96
N ASP A 81 1.31 -25.95 -3.83
CA ASP A 81 1.84 -25.11 -2.77
C ASP A 81 3.38 -25.00 -2.82
N ALA A 82 3.88 -23.80 -2.66
CA ALA A 82 5.31 -23.47 -2.57
C ALA A 82 5.71 -23.33 -1.10
N ILE A 83 6.54 -24.25 -0.59
CA ILE A 83 6.99 -24.26 0.79
C ILE A 83 8.46 -23.81 0.84
N GLU A 84 8.74 -22.74 1.59
CA GLU A 84 10.13 -22.29 1.81
C GLU A 84 10.79 -23.13 2.90
N VAL A 85 11.91 -23.77 2.54
CA VAL A 85 12.75 -24.54 3.45
C VAL A 85 14.10 -23.84 3.59
N THR A 86 14.39 -23.37 4.80
CA THR A 86 15.60 -22.59 5.10
C THR A 86 16.51 -23.37 6.05
N THR A 87 17.77 -23.53 5.66
CA THR A 87 18.82 -24.08 6.52
C THR A 87 19.10 -23.18 7.72
N TYR A 88 19.30 -23.75 8.92
CA TYR A 88 19.73 -23.01 10.10
C TYR A 88 21.01 -22.24 9.79
N ARG A 89 21.04 -20.96 10.14
CA ARG A 89 22.18 -20.12 9.83
C ARG A 89 22.42 -19.03 10.87
N ILE A 90 23.64 -18.57 10.91
CA ILE A 90 24.03 -17.30 11.53
C ILE A 90 24.39 -16.34 10.42
N ASP A 91 23.91 -15.12 10.52
CA ASP A 91 24.27 -14.07 9.58
C ASP A 91 25.61 -13.45 10.03
N GLY A 92 26.59 -13.33 9.10
CA GLY A 92 27.84 -12.64 9.33
C GLY A 92 27.66 -11.12 9.42
N GLU A 93 28.77 -10.37 9.27
CA GLU A 93 28.69 -8.91 9.26
C GLU A 93 27.88 -8.41 8.06
N TYR A 94 27.09 -7.36 8.26
CA TYR A 94 26.28 -6.73 7.23
C TYR A 94 27.04 -5.52 6.68
N SER A 95 27.51 -5.61 5.43
CA SER A 95 28.26 -4.52 4.79
C SER A 95 27.33 -3.47 4.14
N ASP A 96 26.15 -3.87 3.71
CA ASP A 96 25.17 -3.04 2.99
C ASP A 96 23.88 -2.77 3.79
N GLY A 97 23.83 -3.20 5.07
CA GLY A 97 22.64 -3.09 5.91
C GLY A 97 21.47 -3.99 5.47
N ARG A 98 21.73 -5.05 4.67
CA ARG A 98 20.73 -6.01 4.22
C ARG A 98 21.22 -7.44 4.16
N HIS A 99 22.32 -7.65 3.45
CA HIS A 99 22.85 -8.98 3.23
C HIS A 99 24.06 -9.19 4.11
N PRO A 100 24.10 -10.27 4.87
CA PRO A 100 25.33 -10.66 5.53
C PRO A 100 26.38 -10.93 4.44
N THR A 101 27.61 -10.47 4.65
CA THR A 101 28.74 -10.71 3.75
C THR A 101 28.99 -12.20 3.55
N GLU A 102 28.72 -12.97 4.59
CA GLU A 102 28.78 -14.43 4.59
C GLU A 102 27.62 -14.99 5.41
N VAL A 103 27.07 -16.11 4.97
CA VAL A 103 26.11 -16.92 5.71
C VAL A 103 26.82 -18.16 6.18
N GLN A 104 26.85 -18.37 7.50
CA GLN A 104 27.38 -19.59 8.07
C GLN A 104 26.24 -20.51 8.46
N PHE A 105 26.18 -21.69 7.84
CA PHE A 105 25.21 -22.71 8.24
C PHE A 105 25.59 -23.30 9.59
N VAL A 106 24.59 -23.47 10.45
CA VAL A 106 24.73 -24.02 11.80
C VAL A 106 23.77 -25.17 11.99
N THR A 107 23.97 -25.92 13.05
CA THR A 107 23.12 -27.07 13.40
C THR A 107 22.14 -26.76 14.55
N SER A 108 22.27 -25.58 15.16
CA SER A 108 21.45 -25.16 16.30
C SER A 108 20.26 -24.32 15.84
N LEU A 109 19.06 -24.78 16.11
CA LEU A 109 17.81 -24.03 15.91
C LEU A 109 17.82 -22.72 16.72
N GLU A 110 18.36 -22.73 17.96
CA GLU A 110 18.36 -21.53 18.81
C GLU A 110 19.23 -20.42 18.21
N GLU A 111 20.34 -20.78 17.58
CA GLU A 111 21.18 -19.81 16.84
C GLU A 111 20.43 -19.20 15.66
N ASP A 112 19.68 -20.00 14.88
CA ASP A 112 18.84 -19.47 13.80
C ASP A 112 17.74 -18.54 14.34
N LEU A 113 17.08 -18.91 15.45
CA LEU A 113 16.06 -18.07 16.06
C LEU A 113 16.66 -16.75 16.62
N SER A 114 17.92 -16.76 17.08
CA SER A 114 18.58 -15.62 17.68
C SER A 114 18.84 -14.45 16.71
N ARG A 115 18.96 -14.72 15.40
CA ARG A 115 19.17 -13.68 14.37
C ARG A 115 17.89 -13.01 13.89
N ARG A 116 16.71 -13.53 14.28
CA ARG A 116 15.41 -13.00 13.84
C ARG A 116 15.14 -11.62 14.43
N ASP A 117 14.17 -10.92 13.84
CA ASP A 117 13.87 -9.54 14.18
C ASP A 117 13.22 -9.37 15.57
N PHE A 118 12.09 -10.04 15.81
CA PHE A 118 11.29 -9.89 17.03
C PHE A 118 11.00 -11.24 17.68
N THR A 119 10.86 -11.23 19.01
CA THR A 119 10.58 -12.43 19.80
C THR A 119 9.36 -13.21 19.32
N ILE A 120 8.29 -12.49 18.89
CA ILE A 120 7.07 -13.08 18.35
C ILE A 120 7.27 -13.84 17.03
N ASN A 121 8.38 -13.62 16.34
CA ASN A 121 8.76 -14.32 15.10
C ASN A 121 9.91 -15.32 15.32
N ALA A 122 10.43 -15.40 16.55
CA ALA A 122 11.53 -16.28 16.94
C ALA A 122 11.02 -17.49 17.75
N ILE A 123 9.89 -18.04 17.32
CA ILE A 123 9.24 -19.22 17.88
C ILE A 123 9.27 -20.30 16.81
N ALA A 124 9.59 -21.54 17.22
CA ALA A 124 9.54 -22.71 16.35
C ALA A 124 8.57 -23.76 16.89
N TYR A 125 7.94 -24.51 15.98
CA TYR A 125 6.99 -25.56 16.32
C TYR A 125 7.22 -26.81 15.49
N GLN A 126 7.33 -27.97 16.19
CA GLN A 126 7.41 -29.28 15.57
C GLN A 126 6.07 -30.05 15.79
N PRO A 127 5.23 -30.15 14.75
CA PRO A 127 3.88 -30.70 14.90
C PRO A 127 3.82 -32.15 15.37
N ARG A 128 4.72 -33.03 14.86
CA ARG A 128 4.74 -34.44 15.14
C ARG A 128 4.91 -34.78 16.64
N HIS A 129 5.72 -33.94 17.31
CA HIS A 129 6.03 -34.12 18.72
C HIS A 129 5.30 -33.13 19.62
N GLY A 130 4.51 -32.19 19.04
CA GLY A 130 3.88 -31.10 19.76
C GLY A 130 4.91 -30.20 20.47
N LYS A 131 6.16 -30.19 19.98
CA LYS A 131 7.26 -29.49 20.62
C LYS A 131 7.32 -28.03 20.20
N ILE A 132 7.24 -27.10 21.15
CA ILE A 132 7.45 -25.68 20.95
C ILE A 132 8.83 -25.31 21.45
N VAL A 133 9.59 -24.51 20.69
CA VAL A 133 10.87 -23.95 21.05
C VAL A 133 10.74 -22.43 21.02
N ASP A 134 10.82 -21.81 22.20
CA ASP A 134 10.65 -20.37 22.40
C ASP A 134 11.72 -19.83 23.37
N PRO A 135 12.97 -19.73 22.92
CA PRO A 135 14.10 -19.34 23.80
C PRO A 135 14.06 -17.87 24.21
N PHE A 136 13.29 -17.03 23.48
CA PHE A 136 13.24 -15.58 23.70
C PHE A 136 11.93 -15.08 24.32
N GLY A 137 11.01 -16.00 24.68
CA GLY A 137 9.73 -15.65 25.33
C GLY A 137 8.71 -15.02 24.39
N GLY A 138 8.75 -15.37 23.11
CA GLY A 138 7.87 -14.82 22.06
C GLY A 138 6.41 -15.11 22.29
N LEU A 139 6.04 -16.30 22.82
CA LEU A 139 4.66 -16.61 23.19
C LEU A 139 4.11 -15.69 24.26
N SER A 140 4.95 -15.36 25.28
CA SER A 140 4.57 -14.41 26.33
C SER A 140 4.37 -13.02 25.77
N ASP A 141 5.29 -12.56 24.90
CA ASP A 141 5.21 -11.26 24.25
C ASP A 141 3.98 -11.17 23.33
N LEU A 142 3.68 -12.23 22.59
CA LEU A 142 2.50 -12.32 21.74
C LEU A 142 1.19 -12.26 22.56
N ALA A 143 1.10 -12.98 23.66
CA ALA A 143 -0.06 -12.94 24.57
C ALA A 143 -0.27 -11.53 25.17
N GLN A 144 0.81 -10.81 25.46
CA GLN A 144 0.81 -9.43 25.93
C GLN A 144 0.69 -8.38 24.81
N ARG A 145 0.63 -8.81 23.55
CA ARG A 145 0.68 -7.94 22.36
C ARG A 145 1.86 -6.98 22.37
N ARG A 146 3.00 -7.44 22.86
CA ARG A 146 4.23 -6.67 22.99
C ARG A 146 5.16 -6.97 21.84
N ILE A 147 5.70 -5.94 21.19
CA ILE A 147 6.74 -6.04 20.19
C ILE A 147 8.09 -5.81 20.86
N LYS A 148 8.94 -6.84 20.86
CA LYS A 148 10.26 -6.81 21.46
C LYS A 148 11.27 -7.43 20.50
N ALA A 149 12.41 -6.77 20.29
CA ALA A 149 13.49 -7.29 19.47
C ALA A 149 14.17 -8.50 20.14
N VAL A 150 14.69 -9.41 19.33
CA VAL A 150 15.49 -10.54 19.82
C VAL A 150 16.86 -10.06 20.23
N GLY A 151 17.30 -10.35 21.45
CA GLY A 151 18.61 -9.98 21.98
C GLY A 151 18.80 -8.48 22.12
N ASP A 152 19.90 -7.94 21.56
CA ASP A 152 20.20 -6.51 21.58
C ASP A 152 19.50 -5.78 20.41
N PRO A 153 18.51 -4.89 20.68
CA PRO A 153 17.79 -4.18 19.64
C PRO A 153 18.69 -3.25 18.80
N ASN A 154 19.71 -2.61 19.38
CA ASN A 154 20.63 -1.77 18.61
C ASN A 154 21.34 -2.59 17.53
N LYS A 155 21.86 -3.75 17.92
CA LYS A 155 22.47 -4.68 16.97
C LYS A 155 21.48 -5.10 15.87
N ARG A 156 20.24 -5.48 16.24
CA ARG A 156 19.20 -5.90 15.29
C ARG A 156 18.85 -4.81 14.26
N PHE A 157 18.75 -3.55 14.68
CA PHE A 157 18.44 -2.44 13.77
C PHE A 157 19.64 -1.95 12.96
N GLN A 158 20.86 -2.12 13.46
CA GLN A 158 22.08 -1.84 12.70
C GLN A 158 22.33 -2.87 11.60
N GLU A 159 21.98 -4.14 11.82
CA GLU A 159 22.05 -5.20 10.81
C GLU A 159 21.10 -4.94 9.64
N ASP A 160 19.86 -4.60 9.92
CA ASP A 160 18.86 -4.26 8.92
C ASP A 160 17.88 -3.21 9.47
N ALA A 161 18.07 -1.96 9.04
CA ALA A 161 17.25 -0.85 9.50
C ALA A 161 15.77 -0.99 9.08
N LEU A 162 15.44 -1.78 8.03
CA LEU A 162 14.05 -2.05 7.67
C LEU A 162 13.27 -2.69 8.82
N ARG A 163 13.93 -3.37 9.75
CA ARG A 163 13.30 -3.92 10.96
C ARG A 163 12.58 -2.84 11.78
N ILE A 164 13.00 -1.57 11.69
CA ILE A 164 12.30 -0.43 12.33
C ILE A 164 10.90 -0.27 11.72
N MET A 165 10.76 -0.29 10.40
CA MET A 165 9.45 -0.23 9.75
C MET A 165 8.61 -1.48 10.08
N ARG A 166 9.24 -2.66 10.08
CA ARG A 166 8.60 -3.92 10.50
C ARG A 166 8.08 -3.87 11.94
N MET A 167 8.79 -3.21 12.86
CA MET A 167 8.34 -2.97 14.24
C MET A 167 6.98 -2.25 14.25
N PHE A 168 6.84 -1.16 13.50
CA PHE A 168 5.56 -0.45 13.38
C PHE A 168 4.48 -1.31 12.74
N ARG A 169 4.82 -2.08 11.70
CA ARG A 169 3.88 -3.01 11.09
C ARG A 169 3.37 -4.06 12.07
N PHE A 170 4.25 -4.72 12.79
CA PHE A 170 3.83 -5.71 13.79
C PHE A 170 3.03 -5.08 14.94
N TYR A 171 3.40 -3.89 15.37
CA TYR A 171 2.61 -3.13 16.34
C TYR A 171 1.16 -2.93 15.84
N LEU A 172 0.99 -2.45 14.62
CA LEU A 172 -0.35 -2.24 14.03
C LEU A 172 -1.12 -3.56 13.86
N MET A 173 -0.45 -4.66 13.53
CA MET A 173 -1.06 -6.00 13.44
C MET A 173 -1.63 -6.51 14.77
N GLN A 174 -1.06 -6.11 15.90
CA GLN A 174 -1.52 -6.49 17.24
C GLN A 174 -2.72 -5.66 17.72
N GLY A 175 -3.05 -4.57 17.02
CA GLY A 175 -4.22 -3.73 17.27
C GLY A 175 -4.09 -2.79 18.48
N SER A 176 -5.21 -2.23 18.93
CA SER A 176 -5.26 -1.09 19.88
C SER A 176 -4.66 -1.34 21.28
N LYS A 177 -4.40 -2.59 21.65
CA LYS A 177 -3.77 -2.94 22.94
C LYS A 177 -2.29 -3.31 22.77
N ALA A 178 -1.73 -3.08 21.60
CA ALA A 178 -0.33 -3.35 21.33
C ALA A 178 0.58 -2.40 22.11
N SER A 179 1.77 -2.86 22.43
CA SER A 179 2.85 -2.06 23.01
C SER A 179 4.18 -2.41 22.34
N ILE A 180 5.12 -1.48 22.40
CA ILE A 180 6.49 -1.74 22.00
C ILE A 180 7.35 -1.69 23.24
N ASP A 181 8.23 -2.67 23.42
CA ASP A 181 9.21 -2.68 24.50
C ASP A 181 10.02 -1.39 24.50
N ALA A 182 10.20 -0.76 25.68
CA ALA A 182 10.81 0.55 25.78
C ALA A 182 12.26 0.61 25.24
N TYR A 183 13.05 -0.45 25.48
CA TYR A 183 14.41 -0.53 24.98
C TYR A 183 14.45 -0.75 23.47
N THR A 184 13.53 -1.57 22.95
CA THR A 184 13.33 -1.74 21.50
C THR A 184 12.94 -0.43 20.82
N MET A 185 12.00 0.35 21.39
CA MET A 185 11.60 1.65 20.86
C MET A 185 12.75 2.66 20.87
N GLN A 186 13.51 2.73 21.98
CA GLN A 186 14.65 3.65 22.07
C GLN A 186 15.70 3.33 21.00
N ALA A 187 16.07 2.05 20.86
CA ALA A 187 17.03 1.61 19.84
C ALA A 187 16.53 1.90 18.41
N ALA A 188 15.24 1.72 18.16
CA ALA A 188 14.64 2.10 16.86
C ALA A 188 14.80 3.61 16.59
N CYS A 189 14.57 4.45 17.60
CA CYS A 189 14.79 5.88 17.49
C CYS A 189 16.27 6.22 17.22
N ASP A 190 17.20 5.56 17.87
CA ASP A 190 18.64 5.83 17.74
C ASP A 190 19.18 5.36 16.38
N CYS A 191 18.63 4.28 15.82
CA CYS A 191 19.02 3.71 14.52
C CYS A 191 18.18 4.21 13.32
N MET A 192 17.27 5.14 13.51
CA MET A 192 16.28 5.58 12.50
C MET A 192 16.90 6.03 11.17
N ASP A 193 18.04 6.73 11.25
CA ASP A 193 18.75 7.25 10.06
C ASP A 193 19.29 6.13 9.16
N GLY A 194 19.43 4.90 9.69
CA GLY A 194 19.77 3.72 8.91
C GLY A 194 18.76 3.40 7.78
N LEU A 195 17.50 3.84 7.91
CA LEU A 195 16.49 3.68 6.87
C LEU A 195 16.89 4.34 5.54
N THR A 196 17.70 5.39 5.55
CA THR A 196 18.18 6.05 4.33
C THR A 196 19.11 5.18 3.48
N LYS A 197 19.65 4.09 4.05
CA LYS A 197 20.51 3.12 3.37
C LYS A 197 19.74 1.90 2.83
N VAL A 198 18.47 1.75 3.23
CA VAL A 198 17.62 0.65 2.74
C VAL A 198 17.15 0.94 1.32
N SER A 199 17.09 -0.09 0.47
CA SER A 199 16.64 0.10 -0.92
C SER A 199 15.21 0.61 -0.97
N PRO A 200 14.91 1.53 -1.92
CA PRO A 200 13.58 2.14 -2.05
C PRO A 200 12.45 1.13 -2.23
N GLU A 201 12.70 0.03 -2.92
CA GLU A 201 11.73 -1.05 -3.15
C GLU A 201 11.31 -1.71 -1.84
N ARG A 202 12.27 -2.00 -0.95
CA ARG A 202 11.98 -2.57 0.37
C ARG A 202 11.24 -1.57 1.27
N ILE A 203 11.58 -0.29 1.17
CA ILE A 203 10.88 0.78 1.90
C ILE A 203 9.42 0.85 1.46
N HIS A 204 9.15 0.92 0.15
CA HIS A 204 7.76 1.02 -0.31
C HIS A 204 6.93 -0.23 -0.01
N ASP A 205 7.51 -1.43 -0.12
CA ASP A 205 6.83 -2.68 0.21
C ASP A 205 6.38 -2.70 1.67
N GLU A 206 7.25 -2.27 2.59
CA GLU A 206 6.92 -2.24 4.01
C GLU A 206 5.98 -1.07 4.35
N LEU A 207 6.13 0.09 3.67
CA LEU A 207 5.23 1.24 3.79
C LEU A 207 3.80 0.86 3.34
N ASN A 208 3.66 0.14 2.23
CA ASN A 208 2.37 -0.35 1.75
C ASN A 208 1.65 -1.21 2.81
N LYS A 209 2.38 -2.15 3.42
CA LYS A 209 1.86 -2.99 4.50
C LYS A 209 1.43 -2.17 5.71
N ILE A 210 2.21 -1.14 6.07
CA ILE A 210 1.91 -0.24 7.20
C ILE A 210 0.65 0.57 6.91
N VAL A 211 0.54 1.25 5.76
CA VAL A 211 -0.62 2.09 5.45
C VAL A 211 -1.91 1.28 5.33
N LEU A 212 -1.84 0.03 4.84
CA LEU A 212 -2.99 -0.88 4.81
C LEU A 212 -3.48 -1.27 6.21
N LEU A 213 -2.59 -1.36 7.19
CA LEU A 213 -2.93 -1.73 8.57
C LEU A 213 -3.45 -0.55 9.42
N LEU A 214 -3.15 0.69 9.02
CA LEU A 214 -3.68 1.86 9.73
C LEU A 214 -5.20 1.90 9.63
N ASN A 215 -5.88 2.04 10.78
CA ASN A 215 -7.34 2.05 10.87
C ASN A 215 -7.82 2.97 12.02
N ARG A 216 -9.13 3.14 12.15
CA ARG A 216 -9.76 4.07 13.10
C ARG A 216 -9.38 3.82 14.56
N SER A 217 -9.00 2.60 14.93
CA SER A 217 -8.73 2.24 16.33
C SER A 217 -7.29 2.49 16.76
N ASN A 218 -6.33 2.65 15.83
CA ASN A 218 -4.90 2.71 16.17
C ASN A 218 -4.13 3.93 15.61
N TYR A 219 -4.75 4.77 14.77
CA TYR A 219 -4.04 5.88 14.12
C TYR A 219 -3.64 7.04 15.06
N LEU A 220 -4.26 7.16 16.21
CA LEU A 220 -4.06 8.26 17.17
C LEU A 220 -3.39 7.83 18.48
N MET A 221 -2.74 6.67 18.54
CA MET A 221 -2.05 6.21 19.76
C MET A 221 -0.86 7.13 20.07
N PRO A 222 -0.87 7.89 21.20
CA PRO A 222 0.15 8.91 21.49
C PRO A 222 1.57 8.34 21.56
N GLU A 223 1.73 7.13 22.10
CA GLU A 223 3.04 6.50 22.31
C GLU A 223 3.75 6.14 21.00
N VAL A 224 2.98 6.02 19.92
CA VAL A 224 3.47 5.57 18.61
C VAL A 224 3.54 6.71 17.60
N ILE A 225 2.69 7.75 17.76
CA ILE A 225 2.58 8.80 16.74
C ILE A 225 3.90 9.55 16.51
N MET A 226 4.62 9.90 17.56
CA MET A 226 5.88 10.64 17.46
C MET A 226 6.99 9.82 16.78
N PRO A 227 7.30 8.57 17.24
CA PRO A 227 8.23 7.70 16.53
C PRO A 227 7.81 7.38 15.10
N PHE A 228 6.51 7.20 14.85
CA PHE A 228 5.96 6.97 13.52
C PHE A 228 6.17 8.19 12.60
N GLN A 229 5.92 9.40 13.08
CA GLN A 229 6.24 10.64 12.35
C GLN A 229 7.73 10.71 12.01
N ARG A 230 8.62 10.34 12.95
CA ARG A 230 10.07 10.32 12.72
C ARG A 230 10.45 9.31 11.66
N MET A 231 9.86 8.12 11.66
CA MET A 231 10.07 7.12 10.61
C MET A 231 9.61 7.65 9.25
N LEU A 232 8.38 8.19 9.16
CA LEU A 232 7.85 8.71 7.91
C LEU A 232 8.70 9.86 7.33
N LYS A 233 9.14 10.83 8.15
CA LYS A 233 9.99 11.92 7.66
C LYS A 233 11.37 11.45 7.22
N THR A 234 11.86 10.30 7.71
CA THR A 234 13.13 9.73 7.26
C THR A 234 13.00 9.13 5.86
N VAL A 235 11.85 8.50 5.55
CA VAL A 235 11.61 7.86 4.23
C VAL A 235 10.92 8.80 3.24
N ILE A 236 10.14 9.77 3.73
CA ILE A 236 9.45 10.81 2.95
C ILE A 236 9.75 12.18 3.60
N PRO A 237 10.92 12.78 3.35
CA PRO A 237 11.34 14.03 4.01
C PRO A 237 10.37 15.19 3.83
N GLU A 238 9.62 15.21 2.73
CA GLU A 238 8.63 16.24 2.38
C GLU A 238 7.48 16.33 3.41
N ILE A 239 7.19 15.24 4.13
CA ILE A 239 6.18 15.22 5.20
C ILE A 239 6.57 16.13 6.39
N THR A 240 7.86 16.46 6.53
CA THR A 240 8.35 17.29 7.64
C THR A 240 7.60 18.61 7.74
N ASP A 241 7.34 19.25 6.62
CA ASP A 241 6.64 20.55 6.57
C ASP A 241 5.17 20.44 7.04
N CYS A 242 4.58 19.25 6.98
CA CYS A 242 3.19 18.98 7.36
C CYS A 242 3.02 18.70 8.88
N ILE A 243 4.11 18.26 9.54
CA ILE A 243 4.05 17.89 10.96
C ILE A 243 3.87 19.15 11.81
N GLY A 244 2.76 19.20 12.56
CA GLY A 244 2.44 20.36 13.41
C GLY A 244 1.98 21.60 12.65
N PHE A 245 1.90 21.58 11.31
CA PHE A 245 1.44 22.71 10.51
C PHE A 245 -0.07 22.92 10.70
N ALA A 246 -0.44 23.99 11.42
CA ALA A 246 -1.84 24.35 11.66
C ALA A 246 -2.49 24.94 10.40
N GLN A 247 -3.73 24.51 10.11
CA GLN A 247 -4.40 24.92 8.87
C GLN A 247 -5.17 26.27 9.01
N ASN A 248 -5.42 26.72 10.23
CA ASN A 248 -6.03 28.00 10.58
C ASN A 248 -7.24 28.40 9.70
N ASN A 249 -8.15 27.45 9.47
CA ASN A 249 -9.42 27.67 8.79
C ASN A 249 -10.55 26.91 9.50
N PRO A 250 -11.82 27.27 9.32
CA PRO A 250 -12.93 26.67 10.08
C PRO A 250 -13.20 25.21 9.76
N TYR A 251 -12.71 24.70 8.63
CA TYR A 251 -12.92 23.31 8.20
C TYR A 251 -11.98 22.33 8.89
N HIS A 252 -10.85 22.78 9.45
CA HIS A 252 -9.80 21.91 9.97
C HIS A 252 -9.44 22.25 11.41
N ASP A 253 -9.47 21.24 12.28
CA ASP A 253 -9.07 21.28 13.69
C ASP A 253 -7.73 20.55 13.95
N LEU A 254 -7.18 19.89 12.95
CA LEU A 254 -5.96 19.12 13.02
C LEU A 254 -4.85 19.76 12.16
N SER A 255 -3.57 19.46 12.51
CA SER A 255 -2.44 19.74 11.61
C SER A 255 -2.58 18.96 10.31
N VAL A 256 -1.91 19.43 9.23
CA VAL A 256 -1.93 18.76 7.93
C VAL A 256 -1.58 17.27 8.05
N PHE A 257 -0.50 16.94 8.75
CA PHE A 257 -0.10 15.55 8.96
C PHE A 257 -1.18 14.73 9.69
N SER A 258 -1.67 15.24 10.83
CA SER A 258 -2.66 14.51 11.64
C SER A 258 -3.97 14.32 10.88
N HIS A 259 -4.37 15.30 10.06
CA HIS A 259 -5.51 15.21 9.16
C HIS A 259 -5.32 14.09 8.13
N SER A 260 -4.17 14.04 7.44
CA SER A 260 -3.88 13.00 6.45
C SER A 260 -3.89 11.59 7.06
N ILE A 261 -3.30 11.41 8.24
CA ILE A 261 -3.32 10.11 8.95
C ILE A 261 -4.76 9.73 9.36
N LYS A 262 -5.56 10.68 9.85
CA LYS A 262 -6.97 10.45 10.19
C LYS A 262 -7.76 10.06 8.94
N ALA A 263 -7.58 10.74 7.81
CA ALA A 263 -8.28 10.48 6.57
C ALA A 263 -7.98 9.06 6.03
N LEU A 264 -6.71 8.67 5.94
CA LEU A 264 -6.35 7.35 5.44
C LEU A 264 -6.82 6.21 6.35
N ALA A 265 -6.97 6.46 7.66
CA ALA A 265 -7.46 5.47 8.60
C ALA A 265 -8.98 5.20 8.48
N MET A 266 -9.72 6.01 7.71
CA MET A 266 -11.15 5.76 7.43
C MET A 266 -11.37 4.61 6.45
N ILE A 267 -10.36 4.19 5.69
CA ILE A 267 -10.44 3.12 4.69
C ILE A 267 -10.06 1.78 5.31
N ASP A 268 -10.90 0.78 5.15
CA ASP A 268 -10.58 -0.59 5.48
C ASP A 268 -9.64 -1.19 4.42
N LYS A 269 -8.79 -2.12 4.85
CA LYS A 269 -7.79 -2.75 3.95
C LYS A 269 -8.41 -3.61 2.84
N GLU A 270 -9.64 -4.10 3.07
CA GLU A 270 -10.44 -4.87 2.11
C GLU A 270 -11.21 -4.00 1.11
N ALA A 271 -11.20 -2.67 1.30
CA ALA A 271 -11.89 -1.77 0.40
C ALA A 271 -11.33 -1.82 -1.03
N ARG A 272 -12.20 -1.59 -2.01
CA ARG A 272 -11.79 -1.48 -3.41
C ARG A 272 -10.69 -0.42 -3.56
N GLN A 273 -9.59 -0.79 -4.22
CA GLN A 273 -8.43 0.10 -4.41
C GLN A 273 -7.85 0.68 -3.09
N ALA A 274 -7.91 -0.07 -1.98
CA ALA A 274 -7.48 0.42 -0.66
C ALA A 274 -6.06 0.99 -0.67
N LEU A 275 -5.09 0.32 -1.29
CA LEU A 275 -3.69 0.78 -1.28
C LEU A 275 -3.49 2.11 -2.01
N PRO A 276 -3.87 2.29 -3.30
CA PRO A 276 -3.70 3.58 -3.97
C PRO A 276 -4.49 4.70 -3.28
N LEU A 277 -5.68 4.42 -2.76
CA LEU A 277 -6.49 5.39 -2.02
C LEU A 277 -5.83 5.83 -0.71
N LYS A 278 -5.29 4.89 0.08
CA LYS A 278 -4.56 5.21 1.32
C LYS A 278 -3.26 5.97 1.06
N LEU A 279 -2.52 5.64 0.02
CA LEU A 279 -1.33 6.39 -0.38
C LEU A 279 -1.70 7.80 -0.84
N ALA A 280 -2.78 7.94 -1.60
CA ALA A 280 -3.30 9.25 -1.99
C ALA A 280 -3.69 10.08 -0.76
N LEU A 281 -4.43 9.51 0.20
CA LEU A 281 -4.81 10.18 1.45
C LEU A 281 -3.62 10.52 2.36
N LEU A 282 -2.54 9.75 2.31
CA LEU A 282 -1.30 10.09 3.02
C LEU A 282 -0.64 11.36 2.44
N LEU A 283 -0.72 11.56 1.13
CA LEU A 283 0.03 12.58 0.40
C LEU A 283 -0.82 13.75 -0.14
N HIS A 284 -2.17 13.70 -0.07
CA HIS A 284 -3.05 14.65 -0.75
C HIS A 284 -2.79 16.11 -0.39
N ASP A 285 -2.50 16.36 0.86
CA ASP A 285 -2.30 17.69 1.43
C ASP A 285 -0.81 18.07 1.59
N ILE A 286 0.11 17.29 1.07
CA ILE A 286 1.56 17.46 1.28
C ILE A 286 2.09 18.83 0.82
N ALA A 287 1.41 19.46 -0.14
CA ALA A 287 1.78 20.78 -0.64
C ALA A 287 1.15 21.96 0.14
N LYS A 288 0.21 21.73 1.07
CA LYS A 288 -0.45 22.82 1.83
C LYS A 288 0.54 23.76 2.51
N PRO A 289 1.60 23.29 3.20
CA PRO A 289 2.57 24.22 3.81
C PRO A 289 3.28 25.12 2.80
N ARG A 290 3.49 24.62 1.56
CA ARG A 290 4.20 25.37 0.50
C ARG A 290 3.30 26.28 -0.32
N THR A 291 1.99 26.15 -0.21
CA THR A 291 0.99 26.94 -0.92
C THR A 291 0.16 27.82 0.00
N ALA A 292 0.49 27.82 1.30
CA ALA A 292 -0.22 28.58 2.30
C ALA A 292 -0.14 30.08 2.05
N THR A 293 -1.29 30.72 2.03
CA THR A 293 -1.44 32.19 2.03
C THR A 293 -2.32 32.60 3.19
N MET A 294 -1.94 33.65 3.92
CA MET A 294 -2.67 34.12 5.09
C MET A 294 -3.36 35.44 4.79
N GLU A 295 -4.66 35.49 5.04
CA GLU A 295 -5.42 36.74 4.99
C GLU A 295 -5.17 37.60 6.21
N LYS A 296 -5.58 38.92 6.12
CA LYS A 296 -5.52 39.85 7.25
C LYS A 296 -6.32 39.36 8.47
N THR A 297 -7.30 38.54 8.27
CA THR A 297 -8.14 37.91 9.32
C THR A 297 -7.44 36.79 10.07
N GLY A 298 -6.27 36.34 9.60
CA GLY A 298 -5.56 35.18 10.11
C GLY A 298 -6.03 33.83 9.50
N MET A 299 -7.00 33.87 8.58
CA MET A 299 -7.46 32.68 7.85
C MET A 299 -6.43 32.28 6.80
N MET A 300 -6.17 30.97 6.71
CA MET A 300 -5.26 30.39 5.71
C MET A 300 -6.03 29.79 4.52
N HIS A 301 -5.48 30.05 3.34
CA HIS A 301 -5.89 29.44 2.07
C HIS A 301 -4.72 28.68 1.44
N PHE A 302 -5.04 27.65 0.67
CA PHE A 302 -4.05 26.72 0.09
C PHE A 302 -4.29 26.55 -1.41
N TYR A 303 -4.25 27.67 -2.17
CA TYR A 303 -4.54 27.64 -3.60
C TYR A 303 -3.54 26.76 -4.35
N HIS A 304 -4.07 25.94 -5.26
CA HIS A 304 -3.30 25.01 -6.10
C HIS A 304 -2.56 23.89 -5.32
N HIS A 305 -2.89 23.64 -4.04
CA HIS A 305 -2.23 22.58 -3.28
C HIS A 305 -2.45 21.19 -3.90
N ALA A 306 -3.59 20.93 -4.53
CA ALA A 306 -3.89 19.66 -5.18
C ALA A 306 -2.96 19.38 -6.37
N SER A 307 -2.78 20.35 -7.28
CA SER A 307 -1.88 20.19 -8.43
C SER A 307 -0.42 20.12 -8.00
N LYS A 308 0.01 20.98 -7.06
CA LYS A 308 1.37 20.93 -6.53
C LYS A 308 1.63 19.68 -5.71
N GLY A 309 0.64 19.21 -4.96
CA GLY A 309 0.68 17.94 -4.21
C GLY A 309 0.81 16.73 -5.13
N ALA A 310 0.11 16.72 -6.26
CA ALA A 310 0.22 15.71 -7.29
C ALA A 310 1.64 15.63 -7.90
N GLU A 311 2.27 16.78 -8.19
CA GLU A 311 3.67 16.83 -8.63
C GLU A 311 4.62 16.25 -7.57
N MET A 312 4.51 16.71 -6.31
CA MET A 312 5.33 16.22 -5.20
C MET A 312 5.14 14.72 -4.95
N ALA A 313 3.88 14.24 -4.97
CA ALA A 313 3.58 12.82 -4.81
C ALA A 313 4.21 11.96 -5.92
N LYS A 314 4.19 12.44 -7.17
CA LYS A 314 4.85 11.79 -8.29
C LYS A 314 6.35 11.62 -8.05
N GLU A 315 7.04 12.69 -7.64
CA GLU A 315 8.48 12.67 -7.33
C GLU A 315 8.81 11.71 -6.18
N ILE A 316 8.00 11.73 -5.09
CA ILE A 316 8.15 10.84 -3.94
C ILE A 316 8.00 9.38 -4.36
N MET A 317 6.94 9.06 -5.10
CA MET A 317 6.66 7.67 -5.51
C MET A 317 7.67 7.15 -6.52
N GLN A 318 8.18 8.00 -7.43
CA GLN A 318 9.28 7.64 -8.34
C GLN A 318 10.57 7.35 -7.56
N ARG A 319 10.92 8.16 -6.56
CA ARG A 319 12.07 7.94 -5.67
C ARG A 319 11.92 6.63 -4.90
N LEU A 320 10.72 6.29 -4.45
CA LEU A 320 10.39 5.03 -3.78
C LEU A 320 10.20 3.86 -4.75
N ARG A 321 10.43 4.03 -6.05
CA ARG A 321 10.38 2.97 -7.05
C ARG A 321 9.02 2.27 -7.20
N TYR A 322 7.92 3.00 -7.04
CA TYR A 322 6.62 2.50 -7.44
C TYR A 322 6.54 2.35 -8.96
N ASP A 323 5.71 1.41 -9.42
CA ASP A 323 5.40 1.29 -10.85
C ASP A 323 4.56 2.47 -11.36
N ASN A 324 4.63 2.71 -12.67
CA ASN A 324 3.94 3.84 -13.30
C ASN A 324 2.41 3.78 -13.14
N TYR A 325 1.83 2.59 -13.08
CA TYR A 325 0.39 2.44 -12.92
C TYR A 325 -0.06 2.90 -11.53
N MET A 326 0.65 2.48 -10.48
CA MET A 326 0.40 2.93 -9.11
C MET A 326 0.62 4.44 -8.96
N ILE A 327 1.72 4.97 -9.51
CA ILE A 327 2.00 6.42 -9.50
C ILE A 327 0.85 7.19 -10.13
N ASN A 328 0.44 6.84 -11.33
CA ASN A 328 -0.59 7.57 -12.05
C ASN A 328 -1.95 7.53 -11.32
N LYS A 329 -2.30 6.39 -10.71
CA LYS A 329 -3.51 6.29 -9.87
C LYS A 329 -3.49 7.25 -8.69
N VAL A 330 -2.41 7.26 -7.93
CA VAL A 330 -2.27 8.12 -6.74
C VAL A 330 -2.25 9.60 -7.14
N VAL A 331 -1.48 9.93 -8.16
CA VAL A 331 -1.36 11.31 -8.69
C VAL A 331 -2.72 11.83 -9.18
N GLU A 332 -3.50 11.02 -9.90
CA GLU A 332 -4.84 11.40 -10.37
C GLU A 332 -5.80 11.67 -9.20
N LEU A 333 -5.81 10.82 -8.18
CA LEU A 333 -6.62 11.04 -6.99
C LEU A 333 -6.25 12.35 -6.28
N ILE A 334 -4.95 12.63 -6.11
CA ILE A 334 -4.47 13.86 -5.48
C ILE A 334 -4.82 15.07 -6.35
N GLN A 335 -4.68 14.98 -7.67
CA GLN A 335 -4.98 16.08 -8.60
C GLN A 335 -6.44 16.54 -8.49
N TYR A 336 -7.37 15.61 -8.28
CA TYR A 336 -8.81 15.89 -8.28
C TYR A 336 -9.45 15.88 -6.89
N HIS A 337 -8.69 15.63 -5.81
CA HIS A 337 -9.28 15.48 -4.47
C HIS A 337 -9.98 16.75 -3.96
N ASP A 338 -9.55 17.94 -4.37
CA ASP A 338 -10.13 19.23 -3.93
C ASP A 338 -11.11 19.83 -4.96
N CYS A 339 -11.52 19.04 -5.97
CA CYS A 339 -12.56 19.52 -6.91
C CYS A 339 -13.92 19.66 -6.22
N GLU A 340 -14.78 20.49 -6.77
CA GLU A 340 -16.17 20.59 -6.34
C GLU A 340 -16.88 19.23 -6.51
N ILE A 341 -17.63 18.79 -5.48
CA ILE A 341 -18.38 17.54 -5.54
C ILE A 341 -19.57 17.74 -6.48
N PRO A 342 -19.69 16.94 -7.56
CA PRO A 342 -20.72 17.13 -8.56
C PRO A 342 -22.09 16.72 -8.04
N THR A 343 -23.13 17.52 -8.36
CA THR A 343 -24.52 17.30 -7.91
C THR A 343 -25.50 17.05 -9.05
N SER A 344 -25.02 17.06 -10.30
CA SER A 344 -25.86 16.84 -11.50
C SER A 344 -25.23 15.84 -12.44
N ARG A 345 -26.03 15.16 -13.27
CA ARG A 345 -25.56 14.21 -14.29
C ARG A 345 -24.45 14.81 -15.17
N ALA A 346 -24.63 16.04 -15.64
CA ALA A 346 -23.64 16.71 -16.50
C ALA A 346 -22.32 16.97 -15.76
N SER A 347 -22.35 17.35 -14.48
CA SER A 347 -21.13 17.57 -13.68
C SER A 347 -20.45 16.25 -13.31
N VAL A 348 -21.21 15.19 -13.02
CA VAL A 348 -20.70 13.83 -12.80
C VAL A 348 -20.00 13.31 -14.06
N ASN A 349 -20.65 13.39 -15.23
CA ASN A 349 -20.05 12.97 -16.50
C ASN A 349 -18.76 13.72 -16.82
N ARG A 350 -18.77 15.06 -16.63
CA ARG A 350 -17.60 15.91 -16.90
C ARG A 350 -16.40 15.53 -16.02
N LEU A 351 -16.65 15.21 -14.76
CA LEU A 351 -15.58 14.78 -13.85
C LEU A 351 -15.14 13.36 -14.16
N ALA A 352 -16.06 12.42 -14.35
CA ALA A 352 -15.77 11.03 -14.66
C ALA A 352 -14.95 10.89 -15.95
N ASN A 353 -15.21 11.73 -16.97
CA ASN A 353 -14.46 11.73 -18.23
C ASN A 353 -12.99 12.19 -18.06
N LYS A 354 -12.67 12.91 -17.00
CA LYS A 354 -11.28 13.33 -16.70
C LYS A 354 -10.47 12.25 -16.00
N LEU A 355 -11.12 11.20 -15.48
CA LEU A 355 -10.46 10.14 -14.72
C LEU A 355 -10.06 8.99 -15.65
N HIS A 356 -8.75 8.70 -15.69
CA HIS A 356 -8.17 7.68 -16.57
C HIS A 356 -7.77 6.39 -15.84
N TYR A 357 -7.30 6.52 -14.59
CA TYR A 357 -6.74 5.42 -13.79
C TYR A 357 -7.64 5.01 -12.64
N ASN A 358 -8.56 5.87 -12.21
CA ASN A 358 -9.51 5.61 -11.13
C ASN A 358 -10.95 5.78 -11.63
N ASP A 359 -11.86 5.05 -11.01
CA ASP A 359 -13.27 5.33 -11.21
C ASP A 359 -13.74 6.51 -10.35
N PHE A 360 -14.86 7.07 -10.73
CA PHE A 360 -15.49 8.19 -10.04
C PHE A 360 -15.82 7.86 -8.57
N VAL A 361 -16.23 6.63 -8.28
CA VAL A 361 -16.58 6.17 -6.93
C VAL A 361 -15.37 6.23 -6.02
N THR A 362 -14.19 5.81 -6.50
CA THR A 362 -12.94 5.88 -5.73
C THR A 362 -12.59 7.33 -5.36
N LEU A 363 -12.77 8.29 -6.28
CA LEU A 363 -12.56 9.71 -5.97
C LEU A 363 -13.57 10.23 -4.95
N MET A 364 -14.85 9.87 -5.06
CA MET A 364 -15.86 10.27 -4.07
C MET A 364 -15.57 9.64 -2.71
N GLN A 365 -15.09 8.41 -2.65
CA GLN A 365 -14.63 7.78 -1.41
C GLN A 365 -13.45 8.54 -0.80
N MET A 366 -12.51 9.01 -1.61
CA MET A 366 -11.42 9.88 -1.13
C MET A 366 -11.95 11.18 -0.53
N ARG A 367 -12.89 11.87 -1.21
CA ARG A 367 -13.56 13.08 -0.73
C ARG A 367 -14.28 12.84 0.59
N TRP A 368 -15.00 11.71 0.70
CA TRP A 368 -15.68 11.31 1.92
C TRP A 368 -14.69 11.16 3.10
N CYS A 369 -13.57 10.46 2.89
CA CYS A 369 -12.54 10.27 3.91
C CYS A 369 -11.87 11.58 4.33
N ASP A 370 -11.58 12.47 3.38
CA ASP A 370 -11.04 13.79 3.63
C ASP A 370 -12.02 14.62 4.52
N ILE A 371 -13.29 14.69 4.14
CA ILE A 371 -14.32 15.40 4.93
C ILE A 371 -14.50 14.78 6.32
N MET A 372 -14.48 13.44 6.44
CA MET A 372 -14.56 12.74 7.74
C MET A 372 -13.38 13.07 8.67
N ALA A 373 -12.24 13.40 8.10
CA ALA A 373 -11.06 13.82 8.86
C ALA A 373 -11.09 15.30 9.29
N GLN A 374 -11.98 16.12 8.72
CA GLN A 374 -12.14 17.53 9.03
C GLN A 374 -12.88 17.78 10.35
N ASN A 375 -13.12 19.04 10.66
CA ASN A 375 -13.83 19.48 11.86
C ASN A 375 -15.32 19.10 11.78
N ALA A 376 -15.74 18.11 12.54
CA ALA A 376 -17.12 17.63 12.59
C ALA A 376 -18.12 18.65 13.17
N LEU A 377 -17.65 19.69 13.85
CA LEU A 377 -18.49 20.78 14.38
C LEU A 377 -18.78 21.86 13.33
N HIS A 378 -18.15 21.79 12.14
CA HIS A 378 -18.42 22.74 11.07
C HIS A 378 -19.87 22.55 10.54
N PRO A 379 -20.67 23.63 10.39
CA PRO A 379 -22.10 23.52 10.04
C PRO A 379 -22.38 22.76 8.74
N THR A 380 -21.47 22.78 7.77
CA THR A 380 -21.64 22.10 6.46
C THR A 380 -21.04 20.68 6.44
N TRP A 381 -20.47 20.19 7.54
CA TRP A 381 -19.75 18.91 7.55
C TRP A 381 -20.64 17.73 7.09
N ALA A 382 -21.82 17.58 7.74
CA ALA A 382 -22.74 16.48 7.42
C ALA A 382 -23.30 16.59 5.98
N ALA A 383 -23.67 17.78 5.55
CA ALA A 383 -24.19 18.01 4.19
C ALA A 383 -23.16 17.70 3.11
N ARG A 384 -21.87 17.97 3.35
CA ARG A 384 -20.80 17.66 2.41
C ARG A 384 -20.54 16.15 2.30
N LEU A 385 -20.66 15.40 3.40
CA LEU A 385 -20.60 13.93 3.37
C LEU A 385 -21.75 13.36 2.54
N GLU A 386 -22.98 13.79 2.83
CA GLU A 386 -24.17 13.37 2.09
C GLU A 386 -24.05 13.69 0.60
N THR A 387 -23.50 14.85 0.23
CA THR A 387 -23.29 15.22 -1.16
C THR A 387 -22.29 14.27 -1.85
N ALA A 388 -21.24 13.82 -1.15
CA ALA A 388 -20.27 12.87 -1.71
C ALA A 388 -20.91 11.48 -1.94
N ASP A 389 -21.72 11.02 -0.99
CA ASP A 389 -22.48 9.76 -1.13
C ASP A 389 -23.47 9.83 -2.29
N GLN A 390 -24.28 10.91 -2.36
CA GLN A 390 -25.24 11.14 -3.44
C GLN A 390 -24.57 11.20 -4.82
N ALA A 391 -23.38 11.80 -4.92
CA ALA A 391 -22.62 11.85 -6.17
C ALA A 391 -22.18 10.45 -6.61
N ALA A 392 -21.72 9.60 -5.70
CA ALA A 392 -21.34 8.21 -5.98
C ALA A 392 -22.56 7.38 -6.42
N GLU A 393 -23.67 7.48 -5.71
CA GLU A 393 -24.93 6.81 -6.06
C GLU A 393 -25.47 7.26 -7.43
N LEU A 394 -25.41 8.56 -7.71
CA LEU A 394 -25.81 9.11 -9.01
C LEU A 394 -24.96 8.53 -10.15
N TYR A 395 -23.64 8.44 -9.96
CA TYR A 395 -22.75 7.84 -10.96
C TYR A 395 -23.07 6.37 -11.21
N GLU A 396 -23.30 5.57 -10.15
CA GLU A 396 -23.67 4.16 -10.30
C GLU A 396 -25.02 3.99 -11.00
N LYS A 397 -25.98 4.87 -10.71
CA LYS A 397 -27.26 4.90 -11.41
C LYS A 397 -27.09 5.19 -12.90
N MET A 398 -26.30 6.21 -13.23
CA MET A 398 -26.00 6.59 -14.62
C MET A 398 -25.30 5.46 -15.37
N GLN A 399 -24.39 4.72 -14.72
CA GLN A 399 -23.76 3.53 -15.32
C GLN A 399 -24.78 2.44 -15.64
N LYS A 400 -25.72 2.16 -14.72
CA LYS A 400 -26.78 1.16 -14.93
C LYS A 400 -27.74 1.58 -16.05
N GLU A 401 -27.95 2.86 -16.25
CA GLU A 401 -28.75 3.44 -17.32
C GLU A 401 -28.03 3.51 -18.68
N GLY A 402 -26.75 3.11 -18.73
CA GLY A 402 -25.95 3.04 -19.96
C GLY A 402 -25.42 4.40 -20.43
N GLU A 403 -25.33 5.40 -19.53
CA GLU A 403 -24.75 6.70 -19.88
C GLU A 403 -23.27 6.62 -20.26
N VAL A 404 -22.83 7.55 -21.10
CA VAL A 404 -21.47 7.58 -21.66
C VAL A 404 -20.53 8.37 -20.76
N PHE A 405 -19.45 7.71 -20.31
CA PHE A 405 -18.43 8.33 -19.47
C PHE A 405 -17.04 8.38 -20.14
N SER A 406 -16.84 7.65 -21.22
CA SER A 406 -15.54 7.54 -21.87
C SER A 406 -15.68 7.22 -23.36
N LEU A 407 -14.57 7.35 -24.09
CA LEU A 407 -14.49 6.97 -25.51
C LEU A 407 -14.98 5.53 -25.79
N LYS A 408 -14.80 4.61 -24.85
CA LYS A 408 -15.23 3.21 -24.98
C LYS A 408 -16.76 3.04 -25.03
N ASN A 409 -17.50 4.02 -24.54
CA ASN A 409 -18.96 4.00 -24.48
C ASN A 409 -19.60 4.77 -25.66
N LEU A 410 -18.80 5.44 -26.51
CA LEU A 410 -19.31 6.08 -27.73
C LEU A 410 -19.82 5.04 -28.71
N ALA A 411 -20.89 5.38 -29.43
CA ALA A 411 -21.43 4.55 -30.51
C ALA A 411 -20.60 4.60 -31.82
N ILE A 412 -19.46 5.35 -31.81
CA ILE A 412 -18.46 5.41 -32.87
C ILE A 412 -17.08 5.13 -32.28
N ASP A 413 -16.14 4.70 -33.13
CA ASP A 413 -14.77 4.39 -32.73
C ASP A 413 -13.72 5.05 -33.64
N GLY A 414 -12.42 4.73 -33.42
CA GLY A 414 -11.33 5.25 -34.22
C GLY A 414 -11.40 4.88 -35.71
N ASN A 415 -11.99 3.73 -36.05
CA ASN A 415 -12.13 3.30 -37.44
C ASN A 415 -13.16 4.20 -38.19
N ASP A 416 -14.17 4.67 -37.50
CA ASP A 416 -15.12 5.62 -38.05
C ASP A 416 -14.44 6.94 -38.45
N VAL A 417 -13.56 7.44 -37.58
CA VAL A 417 -12.75 8.65 -37.85
C VAL A 417 -11.82 8.44 -39.04
N LEU A 418 -11.11 7.30 -39.08
CA LEU A 418 -10.20 6.94 -40.16
C LEU A 418 -10.96 6.79 -41.51
N SER A 419 -12.20 6.32 -41.48
CA SER A 419 -13.03 6.18 -42.69
C SER A 419 -13.38 7.51 -43.36
N LEU A 420 -13.28 8.61 -42.64
CA LEU A 420 -13.48 9.98 -43.13
C LEU A 420 -12.22 10.63 -43.70
N GLY A 421 -11.09 9.92 -43.77
CA GLY A 421 -9.85 10.38 -44.35
C GLY A 421 -8.87 11.00 -43.34
N VAL A 422 -9.19 11.05 -42.04
CA VAL A 422 -8.28 11.52 -41.00
C VAL A 422 -7.09 10.57 -40.87
N LEU A 423 -5.87 11.09 -40.77
CA LEU A 423 -4.66 10.28 -40.64
C LEU A 423 -4.60 9.57 -39.29
N GLN A 424 -4.07 8.36 -39.30
CA GLN A 424 -3.85 7.61 -38.06
C GLN A 424 -2.87 8.35 -37.14
N GLY A 425 -3.29 8.59 -35.88
CA GLY A 425 -2.45 9.27 -34.90
C GLY A 425 -3.25 10.06 -33.86
N ALA A 426 -2.68 11.11 -33.33
CA ALA A 426 -3.26 11.95 -32.28
C ALA A 426 -4.59 12.63 -32.71
N GLU A 427 -4.77 12.90 -34.00
CA GLU A 427 -5.97 13.56 -34.56
C GLU A 427 -7.24 12.72 -34.36
N VAL A 428 -7.12 11.39 -34.54
CA VAL A 428 -8.25 10.45 -34.29
C VAL A 428 -8.76 10.62 -32.87
N GLY A 429 -7.84 10.65 -31.89
CA GLY A 429 -8.19 10.85 -30.48
C GLY A 429 -8.81 12.24 -30.22
N MET A 430 -8.33 13.25 -30.91
CA MET A 430 -8.87 14.63 -30.80
C MET A 430 -10.32 14.71 -31.24
N TYR A 431 -10.66 14.18 -32.42
CA TYR A 431 -12.04 14.18 -32.92
C TYR A 431 -12.98 13.39 -32.03
N LEU A 432 -12.58 12.18 -31.59
CA LEU A 432 -13.39 11.39 -30.67
C LEU A 432 -13.62 12.10 -29.34
N ASN A 433 -12.62 12.80 -28.80
CA ASN A 433 -12.78 13.59 -27.57
C ASN A 433 -13.71 14.79 -27.74
N VAL A 434 -13.69 15.47 -28.88
CA VAL A 434 -14.64 16.55 -29.20
C VAL A 434 -16.07 16.01 -29.19
N VAL A 435 -16.31 14.90 -29.89
CA VAL A 435 -17.63 14.27 -29.94
C VAL A 435 -18.05 13.78 -28.55
N LEU A 436 -17.15 13.13 -27.80
CA LEU A 436 -17.43 12.70 -26.43
C LEU A 436 -17.84 13.86 -25.52
N ASN A 437 -17.13 14.98 -25.57
CA ASN A 437 -17.48 16.18 -24.78
C ASN A 437 -18.88 16.70 -25.09
N GLN A 438 -19.32 16.63 -26.34
CA GLN A 438 -20.66 17.05 -26.76
C GLN A 438 -21.73 16.05 -26.29
N VAL A 439 -21.46 14.75 -26.34
CA VAL A 439 -22.34 13.73 -25.78
C VAL A 439 -22.46 13.88 -24.26
N VAL A 440 -21.35 14.01 -23.56
CA VAL A 440 -21.28 14.17 -22.09
C VAL A 440 -22.00 15.46 -21.64
N SER A 441 -21.94 16.54 -22.44
CA SER A 441 -22.66 17.78 -22.14
C SER A 441 -24.15 17.74 -22.50
N GLY A 442 -24.62 16.64 -23.11
CA GLY A 442 -26.00 16.49 -23.54
C GLY A 442 -26.35 17.25 -24.83
N CYS A 443 -25.35 17.78 -25.56
CA CYS A 443 -25.55 18.46 -26.84
C CYS A 443 -25.82 17.50 -28.01
N LEU A 444 -25.34 16.26 -27.91
CA LEU A 444 -25.52 15.18 -28.89
C LEU A 444 -26.04 13.91 -28.23
N ALA A 445 -26.95 13.22 -28.90
CA ALA A 445 -27.33 11.86 -28.53
C ALA A 445 -26.22 10.87 -28.91
N ASN A 446 -25.98 9.84 -28.08
CA ASN A 446 -24.98 8.78 -28.38
C ASN A 446 -25.61 7.74 -29.33
N GLU A 447 -25.98 8.18 -30.50
CA GLU A 447 -26.51 7.33 -31.60
C GLU A 447 -25.53 7.38 -32.77
N ARG A 448 -25.18 6.21 -33.32
CA ARG A 448 -24.12 6.09 -34.33
C ARG A 448 -24.36 7.03 -35.53
N ASP A 449 -25.57 7.09 -36.07
CA ASP A 449 -25.86 7.90 -37.23
C ASP A 449 -25.75 9.42 -36.94
N ILE A 450 -26.16 9.84 -35.75
CA ILE A 450 -26.05 11.23 -35.30
C ILE A 450 -24.58 11.60 -35.16
N LEU A 451 -23.80 10.73 -34.49
CA LEU A 451 -22.38 10.97 -34.23
C LEU A 451 -21.56 10.97 -35.53
N LEU A 452 -21.83 10.05 -36.47
CA LEU A 452 -21.13 10.02 -37.74
C LEU A 452 -21.42 11.26 -38.59
N LYS A 453 -22.67 11.74 -38.60
CA LYS A 453 -23.03 12.96 -39.29
C LYS A 453 -22.32 14.18 -38.73
N HIS A 454 -22.26 14.26 -37.41
CA HIS A 454 -21.57 15.36 -36.73
C HIS A 454 -20.06 15.28 -36.91
N LEU A 455 -19.47 14.11 -36.80
CA LEU A 455 -18.04 13.85 -37.01
C LEU A 455 -17.61 14.30 -38.42
N LYS A 456 -18.43 14.00 -39.44
CA LYS A 456 -18.18 14.41 -40.82
C LYS A 456 -18.10 15.94 -40.95
N ILE A 457 -19.02 16.67 -40.32
CA ILE A 457 -19.02 18.13 -40.29
C ILE A 457 -17.75 18.66 -39.64
N LEU A 458 -17.32 18.10 -38.50
CA LEU A 458 -16.10 18.51 -37.79
C LEU A 458 -14.82 18.32 -38.63
N VAL A 459 -14.74 17.21 -39.38
CA VAL A 459 -13.61 16.96 -40.29
C VAL A 459 -13.60 17.92 -41.45
N GLU A 460 -14.76 18.16 -42.11
CA GLU A 460 -14.90 19.11 -43.22
C GLU A 460 -14.59 20.57 -42.82
N GLU A 461 -14.98 20.99 -41.61
CA GLU A 461 -14.69 22.33 -41.07
C GLU A 461 -13.19 22.49 -40.81
N SER A 462 -12.49 21.49 -40.24
CA SER A 462 -11.07 21.56 -39.97
C SER A 462 -10.21 21.56 -41.24
N GLU A 463 -10.62 20.86 -42.29
CA GLU A 463 -9.94 20.92 -43.59
C GLU A 463 -10.08 22.31 -44.24
N ASN A 464 -11.23 23.00 -44.07
CA ASN A 464 -11.44 24.34 -44.58
C ASN A 464 -10.66 25.43 -43.85
N GLU A 465 -10.42 25.29 -42.54
CA GLU A 465 -9.60 26.22 -41.75
C GLU A 465 -8.12 26.11 -42.08
N THR A 466 -7.62 24.90 -42.49
CA THR A 466 -6.21 24.71 -42.90
C THR A 466 -5.91 25.24 -44.29
N PHE A 467 -6.90 25.57 -45.10
CA PHE A 467 -6.71 26.18 -46.42
C PHE A 467 -6.59 27.76 -46.38
N PHE A 468 -6.78 28.39 -45.23
CA PHE A 468 -6.70 29.84 -45.04
C PHE A 468 -5.51 30.30 -44.16
N CYS A 469 -4.53 29.43 -43.88
CA CYS A 469 -3.28 29.80 -43.19
C CYS A 469 -2.08 29.70 -44.13
#